data_8eb8db5a6b579fadf721640c185dfd3d
#
_entry.id   8eb8db5a6b579fadf721640c185dfd3d
#
_cell.length_a   1.000
_cell.length_b   1.000
_cell.length_c   1.000
_cell.angle_alpha   90.00
_cell.angle_beta   90.00
_cell.angle_gamma   90.00
#
_symmetry.space_group_name_H-M   'P 1'
#
loop_
_entity.id
_entity.type
_entity.pdbx_description
1 polymer ?
#
loop_
_entity_poly.entity_id
_entity_poly.type
_entity_poly.pdbx_seq_one_letter_code
_entity_poly.pdbx_strand_id
1 'polypeptide(L)'
;GVAYREDRISQRIRDYTNPLQASNIITVPRNDPSRGIQGIPATFAGHPVTGVQFSSAMEFDGTIRVKEVFNEWIVPLVADLPFADQVNASLAARWADYSGSGEVWSWKYGLDWNVNDEVRLRGTVSRDVRAASLSERYDAQRNGSSAQDPLRGGQTTSSTQIVGGNPNIGPEKALTWTAGFVYQPGFLDGLSISADYYSINT
;
A
#
# COMPACT_ATOMS: atom_id res chain seq x y z
N GLY A 1 -10.64 -22.00 3.63
CA GLY A 1 -10.96 -21.50 2.28
C GLY A 1 -9.75 -21.49 1.38
N VAL A 2 -10.00 -21.34 0.10
CA VAL A 2 -8.98 -21.16 -0.94
C VAL A 2 -9.38 -19.98 -1.82
N ALA A 3 -8.40 -19.19 -2.30
CA ALA A 3 -8.65 -18.10 -3.22
C ALA A 3 -7.56 -18.01 -4.28
N TYR A 4 -7.94 -17.51 -5.46
CA TYR A 4 -7.04 -17.07 -6.51
C TYR A 4 -7.46 -15.69 -6.98
N ARG A 5 -6.47 -14.82 -7.13
CA ARG A 5 -6.68 -13.45 -7.61
C ARG A 5 -5.61 -13.07 -8.61
N GLU A 6 -6.00 -12.33 -9.63
CA GLU A 6 -5.09 -11.69 -10.56
C GLU A 6 -5.42 -10.20 -10.63
N ASP A 7 -4.45 -9.38 -10.31
CA ASP A 7 -4.53 -7.92 -10.41
C ASP A 7 -3.57 -7.45 -11.50
N ARG A 8 -4.03 -6.55 -12.36
CA ARG A 8 -3.22 -5.98 -13.44
C ARG A 8 -3.26 -4.46 -13.40
N ILE A 9 -2.10 -3.85 -13.59
CA ILE A 9 -1.96 -2.43 -13.84
C ILE A 9 -1.30 -2.22 -15.20
N SER A 10 -1.76 -1.23 -15.95
CA SER A 10 -1.09 -0.80 -17.18
C SER A 10 -1.24 0.69 -17.34
N GLN A 11 -0.16 1.36 -17.67
CA GLN A 11 -0.16 2.74 -18.09
C GLN A 11 0.41 2.83 -19.49
N ARG A 12 -0.38 3.42 -20.40
CA ARG A 12 0.03 3.67 -21.77
C ARG A 12 0.02 5.17 -21.99
N ILE A 13 1.07 5.65 -22.60
CA ILE A 13 1.12 7.01 -23.09
C ILE A 13 0.30 6.99 -24.40
N ARG A 14 -0.70 7.84 -24.48
CA ARG A 14 -1.38 8.04 -25.77
C ARG A 14 -0.34 8.44 -26.79
N ASP A 15 -0.20 7.62 -27.82
CA ASP A 15 0.73 7.88 -28.88
C ASP A 15 0.36 9.20 -29.56
N TYR A 16 1.15 10.23 -29.31
CA TYR A 16 1.06 11.50 -29.99
C TYR A 16 1.70 11.45 -31.37
N THR A 17 1.89 10.27 -31.92
CA THR A 17 2.26 10.08 -33.33
C THR A 17 1.15 10.51 -34.30
N ASN A 18 -0.03 10.90 -33.81
CA ASN A 18 -0.93 11.67 -34.61
C ASN A 18 -0.20 12.93 -35.11
N PRO A 19 0.06 13.06 -36.41
CA PRO A 19 0.84 14.17 -36.93
C PRO A 19 0.33 15.55 -36.54
N LEU A 20 -0.98 15.67 -36.31
CA LEU A 20 -1.60 16.89 -35.81
C LEU A 20 -1.26 17.19 -34.38
N GLN A 21 -1.13 16.18 -33.50
CA GLN A 21 -0.77 16.36 -32.12
C GLN A 21 0.75 16.49 -31.95
N ALA A 22 1.51 15.71 -32.67
CA ALA A 22 2.97 15.80 -32.66
C ALA A 22 3.42 17.18 -33.18
N SER A 23 2.82 17.69 -34.26
CA SER A 23 3.17 19.01 -34.78
C SER A 23 2.78 20.14 -33.87
N ASN A 24 1.71 20.00 -33.11
CA ASN A 24 1.20 21.08 -32.26
C ASN A 24 1.83 21.11 -30.86
N ILE A 25 2.37 20.00 -30.37
CA ILE A 25 2.91 19.90 -29.03
C ILE A 25 4.45 19.84 -29.04
N ILE A 26 5.02 19.14 -29.99
CA ILE A 26 6.47 18.88 -30.01
C ILE A 26 7.21 19.91 -30.90
N THR A 27 6.59 20.38 -31.92
CA THR A 27 7.21 21.24 -32.94
C THR A 27 6.72 22.67 -32.93
N VAL A 28 5.95 23.06 -31.94
CA VAL A 28 5.55 24.47 -31.82
C VAL A 28 6.81 25.30 -31.66
N PRO A 29 7.14 26.11 -32.64
CA PRO A 29 8.24 27.04 -32.48
C PRO A 29 7.94 27.97 -31.33
N ARG A 30 8.93 28.29 -30.59
CA ARG A 30 8.84 29.22 -29.47
C ARG A 30 8.19 30.50 -29.93
N ASN A 31 7.18 30.93 -29.20
CA ASN A 31 6.55 32.23 -29.43
C ASN A 31 6.11 32.42 -30.90
N ASP A 32 5.56 31.39 -31.54
CA ASP A 32 4.97 31.57 -32.85
C ASP A 32 3.51 32.01 -32.70
N PRO A 33 3.23 33.33 -32.86
CA PRO A 33 1.88 33.87 -32.70
C PRO A 33 0.90 33.33 -33.75
N SER A 34 1.41 32.81 -34.84
CA SER A 34 0.58 32.29 -35.95
C SER A 34 -0.11 30.98 -35.57
N ARG A 35 0.37 30.30 -34.55
CA ARG A 35 -0.19 29.06 -34.05
C ARG A 35 -1.04 29.22 -32.80
N GLY A 36 -1.22 30.44 -32.31
CA GLY A 36 -2.07 30.74 -31.15
C GLY A 36 -1.52 30.28 -29.80
N ILE A 37 -0.27 29.81 -29.72
CA ILE A 37 0.36 29.38 -28.49
C ILE A 37 1.42 30.42 -28.11
N GLN A 38 1.11 31.21 -27.10
CA GLN A 38 2.03 32.21 -26.54
C GLN A 38 2.68 31.65 -25.27
N GLY A 39 3.96 31.93 -25.12
CA GLY A 39 4.62 31.78 -23.82
C GLY A 39 5.15 30.38 -23.49
N ILE A 40 5.29 29.47 -24.47
CA ILE A 40 6.05 28.24 -24.20
C ILE A 40 7.54 28.59 -24.11
N PRO A 41 8.18 28.40 -22.95
CA PRO A 41 9.58 28.71 -22.79
C PRO A 41 10.46 27.90 -23.73
N ALA A 42 11.53 28.52 -24.15
CA ALA A 42 12.52 27.91 -25.03
C ALA A 42 13.09 26.58 -24.53
N THR A 43 13.11 26.42 -23.23
CA THR A 43 13.62 25.23 -22.54
C THR A 43 12.76 23.97 -22.79
N PHE A 44 11.52 24.12 -23.26
CA PHE A 44 10.65 23.00 -23.58
C PHE A 44 10.71 22.55 -25.04
N ALA A 45 11.45 23.26 -25.88
CA ALA A 45 11.61 22.86 -27.27
C ALA A 45 12.49 21.61 -27.36
N GLY A 46 11.96 20.57 -28.01
CA GLY A 46 12.67 19.30 -28.20
C GLY A 46 12.46 18.26 -27.09
N HIS A 47 11.69 18.59 -26.07
CA HIS A 47 11.26 17.57 -25.11
C HIS A 47 9.92 16.97 -25.57
N PRO A 48 9.74 15.64 -25.49
CA PRO A 48 8.44 15.03 -25.67
C PRO A 48 7.53 15.53 -24.53
N VAL A 49 6.69 16.49 -24.83
CA VAL A 49 5.74 17.03 -23.85
C VAL A 49 4.56 16.10 -23.82
N THR A 50 4.45 15.31 -22.79
CA THR A 50 3.32 14.39 -22.55
C THR A 50 2.06 15.09 -22.02
N GLY A 51 1.98 16.42 -22.20
CA GLY A 51 0.82 17.20 -21.73
C GLY A 51 0.74 17.41 -20.23
N VAL A 52 1.73 16.96 -19.46
CA VAL A 52 1.83 17.17 -18.01
C VAL A 52 2.99 18.10 -17.72
N GLN A 53 2.73 19.18 -17.01
CA GLN A 53 3.65 20.29 -16.84
C GLN A 53 4.96 19.96 -16.08
N PHE A 54 4.98 18.91 -15.27
CA PHE A 54 6.09 18.61 -14.36
C PHE A 54 6.61 17.18 -14.38
N SER A 55 5.97 16.26 -15.10
CA SER A 55 6.45 14.88 -15.19
C SER A 55 6.23 14.29 -16.56
N SER A 56 7.17 13.51 -17.02
CA SER A 56 6.96 12.65 -18.18
C SER A 56 6.48 11.30 -17.67
N ALA A 57 5.22 10.96 -17.95
CA ALA A 57 4.72 9.63 -17.66
C ALA A 57 5.56 8.60 -18.42
N MET A 58 5.83 7.47 -17.81
CA MET A 58 6.47 6.31 -18.44
C MET A 58 5.44 5.23 -18.69
N GLU A 59 5.58 4.52 -19.79
CA GLU A 59 4.77 3.32 -19.99
C GLU A 59 5.25 2.21 -19.06
N PHE A 60 4.30 1.57 -18.43
CA PHE A 60 4.57 0.37 -17.64
C PHE A 60 3.37 -0.56 -17.67
N ASP A 61 3.62 -1.82 -17.40
CA ASP A 61 2.60 -2.80 -17.12
C ASP A 61 3.08 -3.80 -16.07
N GLY A 62 2.15 -4.32 -15.32
CA GLY A 62 2.43 -5.28 -14.27
C GLY A 62 1.21 -6.13 -13.94
N THR A 63 1.49 -7.34 -13.51
CA THR A 63 0.47 -8.29 -13.07
C THR A 63 0.94 -8.97 -11.80
N ILE A 64 0.07 -9.04 -10.80
CA ILE A 64 0.28 -9.84 -9.60
C ILE A 64 -0.79 -10.92 -9.57
N ARG A 65 -0.33 -12.17 -9.38
CA ARG A 65 -1.19 -13.33 -9.15
C ARG A 65 -0.98 -13.79 -7.73
N VAL A 66 -2.07 -14.14 -7.08
CA VAL A 66 -2.06 -14.59 -5.69
C VAL A 66 -2.85 -15.89 -5.59
N LYS A 67 -2.24 -16.88 -4.98
CA LYS A 67 -2.89 -18.14 -4.58
C LYS A 67 -2.88 -18.19 -3.07
N GLU A 68 -4.02 -18.50 -2.48
CA GLU A 68 -4.17 -18.44 -1.03
C GLU A 68 -4.91 -19.65 -0.50
N VAL A 69 -4.48 -20.10 0.67
CA VAL A 69 -5.18 -21.08 1.50
C VAL A 69 -5.28 -20.50 2.90
N PHE A 70 -6.47 -20.53 3.49
CA PHE A 70 -6.68 -20.02 4.84
C PHE A 70 -7.66 -20.88 5.62
N ASN A 71 -7.46 -20.87 6.93
CA ASN A 71 -8.34 -21.52 7.89
C ASN A 71 -8.52 -20.61 9.11
N GLU A 72 -9.73 -20.66 9.66
CA GLU A 72 -10.09 -19.94 10.87
C GLU A 72 -10.91 -20.85 11.76
N TRP A 73 -10.62 -20.85 13.05
CA TRP A 73 -11.35 -21.61 14.06
C TRP A 73 -11.65 -20.71 15.26
N ILE A 74 -12.84 -20.92 15.82
CA ILE A 74 -13.22 -20.43 17.14
C ILE A 74 -13.48 -21.67 17.98
N VAL A 75 -12.71 -21.84 19.05
CA VAL A 75 -12.75 -23.00 19.92
C VAL A 75 -13.22 -22.54 21.30
N PRO A 76 -14.42 -22.94 21.73
CA PRO A 76 -14.84 -22.76 23.11
C PRO A 76 -13.98 -23.65 24.00
N LEU A 77 -13.25 -23.05 24.91
CA LEU A 77 -12.34 -23.76 25.81
C LEU A 77 -13.01 -24.11 27.15
N VAL A 78 -13.77 -23.15 27.68
CA VAL A 78 -14.41 -23.27 28.99
C VAL A 78 -15.75 -22.54 28.94
N ALA A 79 -16.74 -23.07 29.64
CA ALA A 79 -18.03 -22.43 29.88
C ALA A 79 -18.55 -22.78 31.30
N ASP A 80 -19.31 -21.86 31.86
CA ASP A 80 -20.07 -22.03 33.10
C ASP A 80 -19.22 -22.44 34.34
N LEU A 81 -17.98 -21.93 34.43
CA LEU A 81 -17.14 -22.12 35.60
C LEU A 81 -16.97 -20.83 36.40
N PRO A 82 -16.70 -20.91 37.72
CA PRO A 82 -16.38 -19.75 38.53
C PRO A 82 -15.22 -18.94 37.90
N PHE A 83 -15.42 -17.64 37.68
CA PHE A 83 -14.50 -16.71 37.01
C PHE A 83 -14.20 -17.03 35.54
N ALA A 84 -14.99 -17.89 34.92
CA ALA A 84 -14.84 -18.25 33.52
C ALA A 84 -16.22 -18.62 32.92
N ASP A 85 -17.11 -17.65 32.83
CA ASP A 85 -18.43 -17.85 32.24
C ASP A 85 -18.30 -18.33 30.79
N GLN A 86 -17.33 -17.79 30.09
CA GLN A 86 -16.97 -18.27 28.76
C GLN A 86 -15.51 -17.92 28.40
N VAL A 87 -14.76 -18.87 27.91
CA VAL A 87 -13.43 -18.67 27.35
C VAL A 87 -13.39 -19.24 25.94
N ASN A 88 -13.11 -18.38 24.97
CA ASN A 88 -12.98 -18.77 23.58
C ASN A 88 -11.56 -18.49 23.07
N ALA A 89 -10.97 -19.46 22.37
CA ALA A 89 -9.78 -19.24 21.58
C ALA A 89 -10.15 -19.02 20.12
N SER A 90 -9.55 -18.01 19.49
CA SER A 90 -9.61 -17.80 18.04
C SER A 90 -8.26 -18.10 17.41
N LEU A 91 -8.26 -18.88 16.34
CA LEU A 91 -7.06 -19.31 15.64
C LEU A 91 -7.26 -19.01 14.16
N ALA A 92 -6.30 -18.37 13.51
CA ALA A 92 -6.30 -18.17 12.07
C ALA A 92 -4.92 -18.41 11.49
N ALA A 93 -4.87 -19.03 10.33
CA ALA A 93 -3.66 -19.23 9.56
C ALA A 93 -3.96 -19.04 8.06
N ARG A 94 -3.08 -18.32 7.36
CA ARG A 94 -3.16 -18.07 5.94
C ARG A 94 -1.79 -18.24 5.31
N TRP A 95 -1.73 -19.05 4.29
CA TRP A 95 -0.62 -19.14 3.36
C TRP A 95 -1.01 -18.44 2.06
N ALA A 96 -0.12 -17.64 1.51
CA ALA A 96 -0.31 -16.99 0.23
C ALA A 96 0.99 -17.04 -0.58
N ASP A 97 0.86 -17.32 -1.87
CA ASP A 97 1.92 -17.27 -2.87
C ASP A 97 1.65 -16.12 -3.84
N TYR A 98 2.50 -15.11 -3.77
CA TYR A 98 2.46 -13.93 -4.63
C TYR A 98 3.48 -14.06 -5.75
N SER A 99 3.04 -13.93 -7.00
CA SER A 99 3.90 -14.10 -8.19
C SER A 99 5.14 -13.19 -8.23
N GLY A 100 5.29 -12.27 -7.33
CA GLY A 100 6.43 -11.37 -7.32
C GLY A 100 7.08 -11.17 -5.95
N SER A 101 6.39 -11.55 -4.87
CA SER A 101 6.90 -11.43 -3.50
C SER A 101 7.16 -12.80 -2.86
N GLY A 102 6.79 -13.90 -3.57
CA GLY A 102 6.95 -15.25 -3.08
C GLY A 102 5.94 -15.65 -2.02
N GLU A 103 6.25 -16.70 -1.29
CA GLU A 103 5.38 -17.30 -0.29
C GLU A 103 5.45 -16.53 1.03
N VAL A 104 4.29 -16.36 1.64
CA VAL A 104 4.14 -15.72 2.94
C VAL A 104 3.16 -16.47 3.82
N TRP A 105 3.44 -16.46 5.11
CA TRP A 105 2.57 -16.99 6.15
C TRP A 105 2.14 -15.86 7.07
N SER A 106 0.84 -15.74 7.28
CA SER A 106 0.23 -14.92 8.33
C SER A 106 -0.57 -15.82 9.27
N TRP A 107 -0.64 -15.43 10.53
CA TRP A 107 -1.37 -16.17 11.54
C TRP A 107 -1.85 -15.23 12.65
N LYS A 108 -2.87 -15.67 13.37
CA LYS A 108 -3.42 -14.97 14.52
C LYS A 108 -3.89 -15.96 15.57
N TYR A 109 -3.57 -15.66 16.80
CA TYR A 109 -4.10 -16.30 17.99
C TYR A 109 -4.81 -15.25 18.82
N GLY A 110 -6.00 -15.56 19.29
CA GLY A 110 -6.79 -14.69 20.15
C GLY A 110 -7.40 -15.46 21.31
N LEU A 111 -7.55 -14.79 22.42
CA LEU A 111 -8.28 -15.26 23.58
C LEU A 111 -9.33 -14.22 23.94
N ASP A 112 -10.54 -14.67 24.15
CA ASP A 112 -11.67 -13.91 24.64
C ASP A 112 -12.20 -14.60 25.90
N TRP A 113 -12.20 -13.89 27.00
CA TRP A 113 -12.52 -14.43 28.31
C TRP A 113 -13.53 -13.56 29.01
N ASN A 114 -14.76 -14.04 29.10
CA ASN A 114 -15.79 -13.51 29.96
C ASN A 114 -15.54 -14.07 31.38
N VAL A 115 -14.99 -13.24 32.26
CA VAL A 115 -14.71 -13.62 33.63
C VAL A 115 -16.00 -13.81 34.41
N ASN A 116 -16.95 -12.92 34.17
CA ASN A 116 -18.31 -12.90 34.69
C ASN A 116 -19.16 -11.95 33.83
N ASP A 117 -20.41 -11.69 34.22
CA ASP A 117 -21.35 -10.78 33.50
C ASP A 117 -20.82 -9.33 33.39
N GLU A 118 -19.88 -8.93 34.25
CA GLU A 118 -19.39 -7.55 34.31
C GLU A 118 -18.04 -7.35 33.63
N VAL A 119 -17.17 -8.38 33.61
CA VAL A 119 -15.77 -8.27 33.19
C VAL A 119 -15.47 -9.21 32.03
N ARG A 120 -14.99 -8.63 30.94
CA ARG A 120 -14.48 -9.36 29.78
C ARG A 120 -13.04 -8.95 29.49
N LEU A 121 -12.17 -9.90 29.32
CA LEU A 121 -10.77 -9.73 28.93
C LEU A 121 -10.57 -10.25 27.50
N ARG A 122 -9.70 -9.60 26.75
CA ARG A 122 -9.36 -10.03 25.39
C ARG A 122 -7.90 -9.80 25.09
N GLY A 123 -7.30 -10.70 24.33
CA GLY A 123 -5.93 -10.56 23.88
C GLY A 123 -5.71 -11.23 22.54
N THR A 124 -4.82 -10.65 21.74
CA THR A 124 -4.43 -11.26 20.47
C THR A 124 -2.94 -11.12 20.24
N VAL A 125 -2.39 -12.08 19.52
CA VAL A 125 -1.07 -11.99 18.91
C VAL A 125 -1.19 -12.43 17.45
N SER A 126 -0.61 -11.64 16.53
CA SER A 126 -0.66 -11.94 15.10
C SER A 126 0.66 -11.61 14.42
N ARG A 127 0.93 -12.37 13.37
CA ARG A 127 1.89 -12.01 12.34
C ARG A 127 1.14 -11.63 11.09
N ASP A 128 1.13 -10.33 10.83
CA ASP A 128 0.46 -9.74 9.68
C ASP A 128 1.45 -9.58 8.52
N VAL A 129 0.95 -9.73 7.29
CA VAL A 129 1.77 -9.60 6.09
C VAL A 129 1.05 -8.72 5.09
N ARG A 130 1.75 -7.70 4.57
CA ARG A 130 1.30 -6.86 3.47
C ARG A 130 2.20 -7.08 2.26
N ALA A 131 1.66 -7.63 1.20
CA ALA A 131 2.37 -7.68 -0.07
C ALA A 131 2.44 -6.28 -0.69
N ALA A 132 3.51 -6.01 -1.43
CA ALA A 132 3.64 -4.78 -2.19
C ALA A 132 2.52 -4.66 -3.23
N SER A 133 1.96 -3.47 -3.35
CA SER A 133 0.96 -3.15 -4.35
C SER A 133 1.56 -3.13 -5.76
N LEU A 134 0.68 -3.16 -6.77
CA LEU A 134 1.09 -3.01 -8.17
C LEU A 134 1.82 -1.68 -8.42
N SER A 135 1.37 -0.61 -7.78
CA SER A 135 2.00 0.71 -7.92
C SER A 135 3.40 0.73 -7.31
N GLU A 136 3.58 0.18 -6.11
CA GLU A 136 4.91 0.09 -5.46
C GLU A 136 5.90 -0.74 -6.28
N ARG A 137 5.43 -1.67 -7.09
CA ARG A 137 6.27 -2.53 -7.92
C ARG A 137 6.53 -1.98 -9.32
N TYR A 138 5.54 -1.37 -9.96
CA TYR A 138 5.57 -1.10 -11.40
C TYR A 138 5.36 0.35 -11.79
N ASP A 139 4.82 1.22 -10.89
CA ASP A 139 4.65 2.63 -11.20
C ASP A 139 6.02 3.26 -11.51
N ALA A 140 6.10 3.97 -12.63
CA ALA A 140 7.32 4.59 -13.06
C ALA A 140 7.05 6.02 -13.55
N GLN A 141 7.89 6.96 -13.08
CA GLN A 141 7.79 8.36 -13.43
C GLN A 141 9.18 8.93 -13.71
N ARG A 142 9.23 9.86 -14.65
CA ARG A 142 10.43 10.65 -14.95
C ARG A 142 10.16 12.10 -14.64
N ASN A 143 10.91 12.68 -13.72
CA ASN A 143 10.74 14.06 -13.30
C ASN A 143 11.97 14.88 -13.66
N GLY A 144 11.76 16.14 -14.05
CA GLY A 144 12.84 17.14 -14.08
C GLY A 144 13.28 17.43 -12.64
N SER A 145 14.57 17.48 -12.43
CA SER A 145 15.17 17.79 -11.14
C SER A 145 16.40 18.69 -11.34
N SER A 146 16.90 19.22 -10.25
CA SER A 146 18.19 19.92 -10.23
C SER A 146 19.03 19.40 -9.08
N ALA A 147 20.31 19.28 -9.31
CA ALA A 147 21.27 18.85 -8.30
C ALA A 147 22.46 19.81 -8.27
N GLN A 148 23.06 19.98 -7.11
CA GLN A 148 24.34 20.67 -6.99
C GLN A 148 25.46 19.68 -7.35
N ASP A 149 26.29 20.07 -8.31
CA ASP A 149 27.42 19.27 -8.76
C ASP A 149 28.67 19.62 -7.92
N PRO A 150 29.11 18.76 -7.02
CA PRO A 150 30.28 19.01 -6.20
C PRO A 150 31.58 19.12 -7.02
N LEU A 151 31.64 18.49 -8.19
CA LEU A 151 32.81 18.53 -9.09
C LEU A 151 32.89 19.84 -9.86
N ARG A 152 31.82 20.62 -9.88
CA ARG A 152 31.73 21.95 -10.50
C ARG A 152 31.57 23.07 -9.50
N GLY A 153 32.13 22.91 -8.31
CA GLY A 153 32.07 23.93 -7.27
C GLY A 153 30.66 24.20 -6.70
N GLY A 154 29.80 23.19 -6.73
CA GLY A 154 28.42 23.31 -6.21
C GLY A 154 27.44 24.01 -7.15
N GLN A 155 27.77 24.15 -8.44
CA GLN A 155 26.84 24.72 -9.42
C GLN A 155 25.61 23.84 -9.59
N THR A 156 24.45 24.46 -9.67
CA THR A 156 23.19 23.75 -9.92
C THR A 156 23.15 23.27 -11.38
N THR A 157 22.98 22.00 -11.56
CA THR A 157 22.85 21.35 -12.86
C THR A 157 21.47 20.74 -13.01
N SER A 158 20.86 20.93 -14.18
CA SER A 158 19.60 20.24 -14.50
C SER A 158 19.86 18.75 -14.63
N SER A 159 19.02 17.95 -14.00
CA SER A 159 19.06 16.50 -14.01
C SER A 159 17.70 15.91 -14.29
N THR A 160 17.68 14.65 -14.66
CA THR A 160 16.44 13.87 -14.76
C THR A 160 16.42 12.88 -13.60
N GLN A 161 15.41 12.97 -12.79
CA GLN A 161 15.14 12.00 -11.75
C GLN A 161 14.19 10.92 -12.29
N ILE A 162 14.57 9.68 -12.16
CA ILE A 162 13.70 8.53 -12.40
C ILE A 162 13.22 8.07 -11.04
N VAL A 163 11.92 8.12 -10.83
CA VAL A 163 11.24 7.60 -9.66
C VAL A 163 10.36 6.48 -10.13
N GLY A 164 10.40 5.34 -9.46
CA GLY A 164 9.61 4.23 -9.93
C GLY A 164 9.46 3.13 -8.90
N GLY A 165 8.59 2.20 -9.20
CA GLY A 165 8.39 1.02 -8.41
C GLY A 165 9.62 0.11 -8.42
N ASN A 166 9.70 -0.76 -7.44
CA ASN A 166 10.71 -1.80 -7.36
C ASN A 166 10.07 -3.18 -7.58
N PRO A 167 10.27 -3.83 -8.73
CA PRO A 167 9.71 -5.17 -8.98
C PRO A 167 10.14 -6.23 -7.96
N ASN A 168 11.25 -6.02 -7.28
CA ASN A 168 11.84 -6.94 -6.32
C ASN A 168 11.50 -6.59 -4.86
N ILE A 169 10.58 -5.66 -4.63
CA ILE A 169 10.16 -5.30 -3.27
C ILE A 169 9.50 -6.51 -2.59
N GLY A 170 10.01 -6.84 -1.41
CA GLY A 170 9.48 -7.93 -0.59
C GLY A 170 8.18 -7.54 0.15
N PRO A 171 7.54 -8.52 0.77
CA PRO A 171 6.39 -8.25 1.63
C PRO A 171 6.83 -7.63 2.95
N GLU A 172 6.05 -6.69 3.45
CA GLU A 172 6.18 -6.20 4.82
C GLU A 172 5.58 -7.21 5.81
N LYS A 173 6.21 -7.35 6.96
CA LYS A 173 5.77 -8.28 8.00
C LYS A 173 5.73 -7.53 9.31
N ALA A 174 4.60 -7.62 10.00
CA ALA A 174 4.41 -7.01 11.30
C ALA A 174 4.05 -8.08 12.34
N LEU A 175 4.63 -7.98 13.51
CA LEU A 175 4.20 -8.72 14.69
C LEU A 175 3.37 -7.77 15.55
N THR A 176 2.10 -8.11 15.71
CA THR A 176 1.14 -7.31 16.47
C THR A 176 0.66 -8.09 17.68
N TRP A 177 0.57 -7.43 18.83
CA TRP A 177 -0.14 -7.97 19.96
C TRP A 177 -1.05 -6.92 20.59
N THR A 178 -2.17 -7.39 21.14
CA THR A 178 -3.16 -6.55 21.79
C THR A 178 -3.59 -7.18 23.11
N ALA A 179 -3.93 -6.34 24.07
CA ALA A 179 -4.60 -6.76 25.30
C ALA A 179 -5.62 -5.69 25.68
N GLY A 180 -6.79 -6.11 26.11
CA GLY A 180 -7.84 -5.19 26.47
C GLY A 180 -8.83 -5.77 27.45
N PHE A 181 -9.65 -4.90 28.01
CA PHE A 181 -10.74 -5.29 28.89
C PHE A 181 -12.01 -4.49 28.61
N VAL A 182 -13.13 -5.04 29.00
CA VAL A 182 -14.42 -4.37 29.05
C VAL A 182 -14.98 -4.57 30.45
N TYR A 183 -15.47 -3.50 31.05
CA TYR A 183 -16.13 -3.52 32.36
C TYR A 183 -17.50 -2.89 32.28
N GLN A 184 -18.52 -3.64 32.70
CA GLN A 184 -19.94 -3.25 32.72
C GLN A 184 -20.49 -3.51 34.11
N PRO A 185 -20.34 -2.55 35.06
CA PRO A 185 -20.75 -2.77 36.44
C PRO A 185 -22.28 -2.91 36.59
N GLY A 186 -22.73 -3.95 37.29
CA GLY A 186 -24.13 -4.19 37.53
C GLY A 186 -24.81 -3.17 38.47
N PHE A 187 -24.01 -2.37 39.19
CA PHE A 187 -24.57 -1.32 40.07
C PHE A 187 -24.92 -0.02 39.33
N LEU A 188 -24.53 0.13 38.05
CA LEU A 188 -24.81 1.33 37.25
C LEU A 188 -25.23 0.93 35.82
N ASP A 189 -26.54 0.84 35.63
CA ASP A 189 -27.10 0.47 34.34
C ASP A 189 -26.66 1.42 33.21
N GLY A 190 -26.25 0.83 32.10
CA GLY A 190 -25.86 1.57 30.91
C GLY A 190 -24.41 2.09 30.91
N LEU A 191 -23.62 1.89 31.98
CA LEU A 191 -22.19 2.18 31.98
C LEU A 191 -21.41 1.03 31.35
N SER A 192 -20.59 1.35 30.37
CA SER A 192 -19.59 0.43 29.81
C SER A 192 -18.25 1.14 29.64
N ILE A 193 -17.20 0.57 30.18
CA ILE A 193 -15.82 1.09 30.09
C ILE A 193 -14.99 0.06 29.35
N SER A 194 -14.23 0.48 28.35
CA SER A 194 -13.26 -0.39 27.68
C SER A 194 -11.94 0.31 27.49
N ALA A 195 -10.85 -0.47 27.57
CA ALA A 195 -9.52 -0.02 27.23
C ALA A 195 -8.77 -1.14 26.50
N ASP A 196 -8.03 -0.75 25.48
CA ASP A 196 -7.18 -1.66 24.70
C ASP A 196 -5.79 -1.06 24.55
N TYR A 197 -4.80 -1.91 24.75
CA TYR A 197 -3.41 -1.63 24.45
C TYR A 197 -2.95 -2.46 23.26
N TYR A 198 -2.14 -1.89 22.39
CA TYR A 198 -1.57 -2.59 21.25
C TYR A 198 -0.10 -2.22 21.03
N SER A 199 0.66 -3.15 20.43
CA SER A 199 2.03 -2.94 19.99
C SER A 199 2.21 -3.60 18.61
N ILE A 200 2.82 -2.86 17.69
CA ILE A 200 3.08 -3.28 16.33
C ILE A 200 4.56 -3.10 16.03
N ASN A 201 5.23 -4.19 15.66
CA ASN A 201 6.63 -4.19 15.24
C ASN A 201 6.73 -4.65 13.78
N THR A 202 7.26 -3.81 12.90
CA THR A 202 7.48 -4.06 11.48
C THR A 202 8.96 -4.28 11.17
#